data_55f472ed9edfa0574c8ab04e5e6452f8
#
_entry.id   55f472ed9edfa0574c8ab04e5e6452f8
#
_cell.length_a   1.000
_cell.length_b   1.000
_cell.length_c   1.000
_cell.angle_alpha   90.00
_cell.angle_beta   90.00
_cell.angle_gamma   90.00
#
_symmetry.space_group_name_H-M   'P 1'
#
loop_
_entity.id
_entity.type
_entity.pdbx_description
1 polymer ?
#
loop_
_entity_poly.entity_id
_entity_poly.type
_entity_poly.pdbx_seq_one_letter_code
_entity_poly.pdbx_strand_id
1 'polypeptide(L)'
;KATKESDQMSRQVQVSSDQMQRFSTTMEELGSSIESVTRMTSLIGEIAAQTRMLAINASIEAARAGVHGTGFAVVAQEVRELAVQTSELAEEISRVVSTSEEKVSSGRRLLGDTRGSLKEIFRTTESVVEMMQMICQATEQQLQGIRQVNQSLETLNQLTIENARYADVNAKSSSQLSQQADDLLEATRQLRMWEGDSKLGKV
;
A
#
# COMPACT_ATOMS: atom_id res chain seq x y z
N LYS A 1 4.34 15.34 -6.78
CA LYS A 1 2.94 14.85 -6.73
C LYS A 1 2.91 13.47 -6.03
N ALA A 2 3.67 12.49 -6.52
CA ALA A 2 3.71 11.13 -5.98
C ALA A 2 4.06 11.06 -4.48
N THR A 3 5.00 11.87 -4.00
CA THR A 3 5.39 11.95 -2.57
C THR A 3 4.21 12.39 -1.69
N LYS A 4 3.41 13.36 -2.17
CA LYS A 4 2.24 13.84 -1.44
C LYS A 4 1.12 12.79 -1.37
N GLU A 5 0.94 12.03 -2.44
CA GLU A 5 -0.03 10.92 -2.50
C GLU A 5 0.40 9.77 -1.56
N SER A 6 1.69 9.50 -1.47
CA SER A 6 2.25 8.48 -0.58
C SER A 6 2.11 8.87 0.90
N ASP A 7 2.36 10.14 1.26
CA ASP A 7 2.11 10.66 2.62
C ASP A 7 0.63 10.56 3.01
N GLN A 8 -0.26 10.81 2.05
CA GLN A 8 -1.69 10.70 2.28
C GLN A 8 -2.10 9.24 2.51
N MET A 9 -1.51 8.30 1.77
CA MET A 9 -1.76 6.87 1.94
C MET A 9 -1.26 6.37 3.30
N SER A 10 -0.08 6.78 3.75
CA SER A 10 0.45 6.44 5.09
C SER A 10 -0.47 6.92 6.20
N ARG A 11 -0.98 8.15 6.11
CA ARG A 11 -1.96 8.68 7.08
C ARG A 11 -3.27 7.88 7.07
N GLN A 12 -3.76 7.50 5.89
CA GLN A 12 -4.98 6.70 5.78
C GLN A 12 -4.83 5.32 6.39
N VAL A 13 -3.69 4.66 6.20
CA VAL A 13 -3.39 3.37 6.82
C VAL A 13 -3.33 3.50 8.34
N GLN A 14 -2.72 4.58 8.88
CA GLN A 14 -2.69 4.83 10.32
C GLN A 14 -4.09 5.02 10.90
N VAL A 15 -4.94 5.81 10.24
CA VAL A 15 -6.35 5.99 10.66
C VAL A 15 -7.11 4.66 10.65
N SER A 16 -6.90 3.84 9.61
CA SER A 16 -7.52 2.52 9.53
C SER A 16 -7.03 1.58 10.64
N SER A 17 -5.75 1.63 11.00
CA SER A 17 -5.19 0.87 12.13
C SER A 17 -5.82 1.27 13.46
N ASP A 18 -6.01 2.57 13.71
CA ASP A 18 -6.65 3.08 14.92
C ASP A 18 -8.13 2.66 14.99
N GLN A 19 -8.84 2.67 13.86
CA GLN A 19 -10.22 2.16 13.77
C GLN A 19 -10.30 0.67 14.09
N MET A 20 -9.36 -0.15 13.57
CA MET A 20 -9.29 -1.57 13.89
C MET A 20 -9.00 -1.83 15.37
N GLN A 21 -8.18 -1.00 16.00
CA GLN A 21 -7.93 -1.11 17.45
C GLN A 21 -9.20 -0.82 18.26
N ARG A 22 -9.95 0.23 17.92
CA ARG A 22 -11.24 0.53 18.57
C ARG A 22 -12.25 -0.59 18.38
N PHE A 23 -12.33 -1.14 17.15
CA PHE A 23 -13.22 -2.24 16.86
C PHE A 23 -12.84 -3.50 17.65
N SER A 24 -11.55 -3.78 17.85
CA SER A 24 -11.07 -4.86 18.73
C SER A 24 -11.55 -4.68 20.16
N THR A 25 -11.43 -3.48 20.73
CA THR A 25 -11.90 -3.18 22.08
C THR A 25 -13.43 -3.38 22.20
N THR A 26 -14.19 -2.91 21.21
CA THR A 26 -15.65 -3.11 21.18
C THR A 26 -16.04 -4.60 21.12
N MET A 27 -15.28 -5.42 20.38
CA MET A 27 -15.49 -6.88 20.35
C MET A 27 -15.14 -7.57 21.66
N GLU A 28 -14.17 -7.06 22.41
CA GLU A 28 -13.83 -7.54 23.75
C GLU A 28 -14.93 -7.21 24.75
N GLU A 29 -15.45 -5.97 24.73
CA GLU A 29 -16.57 -5.54 25.56
C GLU A 29 -17.85 -6.32 25.26
N LEU A 30 -18.13 -6.59 23.97
CA LEU A 30 -19.26 -7.39 23.55
C LEU A 30 -19.14 -8.83 24.08
N GLY A 31 -17.94 -9.42 23.99
CA GLY A 31 -17.67 -10.75 24.57
C GLY A 31 -17.94 -10.81 26.07
N SER A 32 -17.48 -9.83 26.84
CA SER A 32 -17.74 -9.74 28.29
C SER A 32 -19.24 -9.56 28.60
N SER A 33 -19.95 -8.81 27.76
CA SER A 33 -21.42 -8.65 27.91
C SER A 33 -22.14 -9.97 27.66
N ILE A 34 -21.75 -10.73 26.65
CA ILE A 34 -22.28 -12.05 26.32
C ILE A 34 -22.05 -13.03 27.48
N GLU A 35 -20.83 -13.09 28.05
CA GLU A 35 -20.55 -13.91 29.23
C GLU A 35 -21.43 -13.55 30.43
N SER A 36 -21.74 -12.27 30.59
CA SER A 36 -22.63 -11.82 31.67
C SER A 36 -24.07 -12.29 31.44
N VAL A 37 -24.56 -12.20 30.18
CA VAL A 37 -25.86 -12.71 29.81
C VAL A 37 -25.95 -14.24 30.00
N THR A 38 -24.88 -14.98 29.63
CA THR A 38 -24.78 -16.44 29.84
C THR A 38 -24.99 -16.78 31.32
N ARG A 39 -24.26 -16.10 32.23
CA ARG A 39 -24.38 -16.31 33.67
C ARG A 39 -25.79 -15.99 34.19
N MET A 40 -26.39 -14.89 33.75
CA MET A 40 -27.74 -14.52 34.14
C MET A 40 -28.77 -15.54 33.68
N THR A 41 -28.64 -16.02 32.45
CA THR A 41 -29.57 -17.02 31.89
C THR A 41 -29.47 -18.35 32.62
N SER A 42 -28.25 -18.79 32.97
CA SER A 42 -28.06 -19.97 33.81
C SER A 42 -28.74 -19.84 35.18
N LEU A 43 -28.59 -18.67 35.83
CA LEU A 43 -29.23 -18.38 37.11
C LEU A 43 -30.76 -18.37 36.99
N ILE A 44 -31.33 -17.83 35.92
CA ILE A 44 -32.77 -17.86 35.65
C ILE A 44 -33.27 -19.32 35.54
N GLY A 45 -32.52 -20.16 34.81
CA GLY A 45 -32.82 -21.59 34.71
C GLY A 45 -32.82 -22.31 36.07
N GLU A 46 -31.83 -22.01 36.91
CA GLU A 46 -31.80 -22.56 38.28
C GLU A 46 -32.96 -22.12 39.15
N ILE A 47 -33.33 -20.81 39.10
CA ILE A 47 -34.47 -20.26 39.83
C ILE A 47 -35.77 -20.88 39.31
N ALA A 48 -35.93 -21.09 38.02
CA ALA A 48 -37.09 -21.74 37.43
C ALA A 48 -37.20 -23.19 37.92
N ALA A 49 -36.11 -23.96 37.97
CA ALA A 49 -36.07 -25.33 38.49
C ALA A 49 -36.46 -25.38 40.00
N GLN A 50 -35.92 -24.45 40.80
CA GLN A 50 -36.30 -24.35 42.23
C GLN A 50 -37.76 -23.99 42.42
N THR A 51 -38.28 -23.03 41.62
CA THR A 51 -39.69 -22.62 41.65
C THR A 51 -40.61 -23.77 41.28
N ARG A 52 -40.23 -24.54 40.25
CA ARG A 52 -40.95 -25.78 39.88
C ARG A 52 -41.02 -26.79 41.03
N MET A 53 -39.92 -27.01 41.74
CA MET A 53 -39.89 -27.91 42.90
C MET A 53 -40.75 -27.42 44.07
N LEU A 54 -40.70 -26.09 44.32
CA LEU A 54 -41.60 -25.47 45.36
C LEU A 54 -43.07 -25.63 44.98
N ALA A 55 -43.41 -25.44 43.73
CA ALA A 55 -44.79 -25.60 43.24
C ALA A 55 -45.25 -27.06 43.35
N ILE A 56 -44.42 -28.03 43.08
CA ILE A 56 -44.69 -29.46 43.29
C ILE A 56 -44.97 -29.73 44.78
N ASN A 57 -44.12 -29.23 45.67
CA ASN A 57 -44.31 -29.39 47.13
C ASN A 57 -45.61 -28.76 47.60
N ALA A 58 -45.95 -27.55 47.09
CA ALA A 58 -47.20 -26.87 47.39
C ALA A 58 -48.44 -27.68 46.88
N SER A 59 -48.34 -28.30 45.70
CA SER A 59 -49.39 -29.17 45.16
C SER A 59 -49.64 -30.37 46.02
N ILE A 60 -48.54 -31.01 46.55
CA ILE A 60 -48.61 -32.16 47.46
C ILE A 60 -49.31 -31.75 48.74
N GLU A 61 -48.98 -30.64 49.36
CA GLU A 61 -49.59 -30.20 50.63
C GLU A 61 -51.05 -29.76 50.45
N ALA A 62 -51.35 -29.10 49.29
CA ALA A 62 -52.71 -28.79 48.93
C ALA A 62 -53.60 -30.07 48.80
N ALA A 63 -53.08 -31.13 48.20
CA ALA A 63 -53.79 -32.41 48.13
C ALA A 63 -53.95 -33.03 49.50
N ARG A 64 -52.98 -32.86 50.40
CA ARG A 64 -53.06 -33.37 51.80
C ARG A 64 -54.11 -32.66 52.63
N ALA A 65 -54.41 -31.35 52.34
CA ALA A 65 -55.43 -30.58 52.97
C ALA A 65 -56.89 -30.92 52.49
N GLY A 66 -57.05 -31.81 51.51
CA GLY A 66 -58.31 -32.26 50.98
C GLY A 66 -59.16 -31.12 50.40
N VAL A 67 -60.47 -31.09 50.81
CA VAL A 67 -61.43 -30.06 50.29
C VAL A 67 -61.03 -28.61 50.61
N HIS A 68 -60.22 -28.43 51.67
CA HIS A 68 -59.73 -27.10 52.06
C HIS A 68 -58.53 -26.61 51.23
N GLY A 69 -57.86 -27.50 50.49
CA GLY A 69 -56.70 -27.22 49.70
C GLY A 69 -56.97 -26.96 48.22
N THR A 70 -58.16 -27.07 47.72
CA THR A 70 -58.49 -27.02 46.28
C THR A 70 -58.05 -25.72 45.60
N GLY A 71 -58.24 -24.54 46.22
CA GLY A 71 -57.75 -23.24 45.68
C GLY A 71 -56.21 -23.17 45.63
N PHE A 72 -55.50 -23.70 46.63
CA PHE A 72 -54.06 -23.75 46.66
C PHE A 72 -53.48 -24.71 45.60
N ALA A 73 -54.17 -25.84 45.32
CA ALA A 73 -53.75 -26.74 44.26
C ALA A 73 -53.76 -26.10 42.87
N VAL A 74 -54.76 -25.25 42.54
CA VAL A 74 -54.83 -24.51 41.29
C VAL A 74 -53.67 -23.52 41.17
N VAL A 75 -53.41 -22.76 42.24
CA VAL A 75 -52.28 -21.78 42.23
C VAL A 75 -50.94 -22.50 42.10
N ALA A 76 -50.75 -23.61 42.80
CA ALA A 76 -49.54 -24.41 42.71
C ALA A 76 -49.29 -24.98 41.30
N GLN A 77 -50.37 -25.40 40.61
CA GLN A 77 -50.28 -25.87 39.24
C GLN A 77 -49.89 -24.73 38.30
N GLU A 78 -50.50 -23.54 38.44
CA GLU A 78 -50.17 -22.35 37.64
C GLU A 78 -48.70 -21.92 37.82
N VAL A 79 -48.20 -21.89 39.07
CA VAL A 79 -46.80 -21.59 39.39
C VAL A 79 -45.87 -22.61 38.76
N ARG A 80 -46.27 -23.91 38.76
CA ARG A 80 -45.48 -24.96 38.10
C ARG A 80 -45.37 -24.74 36.58
N GLU A 81 -46.48 -24.36 35.92
CA GLU A 81 -46.51 -24.10 34.49
C GLU A 81 -45.67 -22.88 34.14
N LEU A 82 -45.75 -21.78 34.89
CA LEU A 82 -44.91 -20.62 34.76
C LEU A 82 -43.41 -20.95 34.92
N ALA A 83 -43.05 -21.79 35.86
CA ALA A 83 -41.67 -22.24 36.08
C ALA A 83 -41.15 -23.08 34.90
N VAL A 84 -42.00 -23.91 34.29
CA VAL A 84 -41.64 -24.68 33.09
C VAL A 84 -41.38 -23.74 31.92
N GLN A 85 -42.30 -22.79 31.65
CA GLN A 85 -42.17 -21.80 30.58
C GLN A 85 -40.90 -20.93 30.76
N THR A 86 -40.61 -20.53 32.01
CA THR A 86 -39.42 -19.76 32.34
C THR A 86 -38.14 -20.55 32.02
N SER A 87 -38.13 -21.86 32.33
CA SER A 87 -36.98 -22.74 32.00
C SER A 87 -36.79 -22.86 30.49
N GLU A 88 -37.88 -23.04 29.73
CA GLU A 88 -37.80 -23.13 28.24
C GLU A 88 -37.29 -21.83 27.61
N LEU A 89 -37.74 -20.67 28.10
CA LEU A 89 -37.24 -19.37 27.66
C LEU A 89 -35.75 -19.18 27.98
N ALA A 90 -35.30 -19.62 29.16
CA ALA A 90 -33.90 -19.56 29.53
C ALA A 90 -33.05 -20.43 28.58
N GLU A 91 -33.52 -21.63 28.21
CA GLU A 91 -32.82 -22.47 27.21
C GLU A 91 -32.76 -21.82 25.82
N GLU A 92 -33.86 -21.15 25.40
CA GLU A 92 -33.88 -20.42 24.11
C GLU A 92 -32.89 -19.26 24.11
N ILE A 93 -32.86 -18.44 25.18
CA ILE A 93 -31.88 -17.37 25.35
C ILE A 93 -30.45 -17.93 25.31
N SER A 94 -30.19 -19.04 26.01
CA SER A 94 -28.88 -19.69 26.01
C SER A 94 -28.40 -20.07 24.60
N ARG A 95 -29.31 -20.57 23.75
CA ARG A 95 -28.99 -20.87 22.34
C ARG A 95 -28.63 -19.61 21.52
N VAL A 96 -29.39 -18.54 21.70
CA VAL A 96 -29.11 -17.25 21.03
C VAL A 96 -27.78 -16.68 21.48
N VAL A 97 -27.45 -16.77 22.76
CA VAL A 97 -26.21 -16.32 23.35
C VAL A 97 -25.03 -17.12 22.79
N SER A 98 -25.12 -18.46 22.76
CA SER A 98 -24.08 -19.33 22.17
C SER A 98 -23.79 -18.96 20.70
N THR A 99 -24.84 -18.74 19.90
CA THR A 99 -24.67 -18.27 18.51
C THR A 99 -23.98 -16.90 18.44
N SER A 100 -24.25 -16.04 19.43
CA SER A 100 -23.60 -14.70 19.49
C SER A 100 -22.13 -14.79 19.87
N GLU A 101 -21.75 -15.71 20.77
CA GLU A 101 -20.36 -16.02 21.11
C GLU A 101 -19.55 -16.46 19.86
N GLU A 102 -20.13 -17.38 19.06
CA GLU A 102 -19.51 -17.84 17.82
C GLU A 102 -19.28 -16.68 16.84
N LYS A 103 -20.25 -15.78 16.71
CA LYS A 103 -20.14 -14.59 15.84
C LYS A 103 -19.07 -13.64 16.35
N VAL A 104 -18.99 -13.39 17.65
CA VAL A 104 -17.93 -12.54 18.25
C VAL A 104 -16.55 -13.18 18.05
N SER A 105 -16.41 -14.47 18.28
CA SER A 105 -15.17 -15.20 18.03
C SER A 105 -14.73 -15.10 16.57
N SER A 106 -15.66 -15.28 15.62
CA SER A 106 -15.39 -15.12 14.19
C SER A 106 -15.01 -13.67 13.84
N GLY A 107 -15.67 -12.68 14.44
CA GLY A 107 -15.34 -11.26 14.29
C GLY A 107 -13.94 -10.93 14.77
N ARG A 108 -13.50 -11.47 15.92
CA ARG A 108 -12.14 -11.30 16.44
C ARG A 108 -11.09 -11.89 15.50
N ARG A 109 -11.34 -13.06 14.93
CA ARG A 109 -10.44 -13.67 13.95
C ARG A 109 -10.31 -12.82 12.70
N LEU A 110 -11.43 -12.36 12.13
CA LEU A 110 -11.42 -11.50 10.95
C LEU A 110 -10.68 -10.18 11.20
N LEU A 111 -10.80 -9.62 12.41
CA LEU A 111 -10.01 -8.46 12.84
C LEU A 111 -8.51 -8.73 12.82
N GLY A 112 -8.08 -9.90 13.32
CA GLY A 112 -6.68 -10.32 13.28
C GLY A 112 -6.13 -10.37 11.86
N ASP A 113 -6.88 -11.00 10.96
CA ASP A 113 -6.52 -11.12 9.54
C ASP A 113 -6.45 -9.74 8.86
N THR A 114 -7.44 -8.88 9.11
CA THR A 114 -7.49 -7.51 8.58
C THR A 114 -6.30 -6.67 9.08
N ARG A 115 -5.95 -6.80 10.36
CA ARG A 115 -4.79 -6.12 10.94
C ARG A 115 -3.47 -6.58 10.31
N GLY A 116 -3.35 -7.87 10.01
CA GLY A 116 -2.23 -8.43 9.25
C GLY A 116 -2.09 -7.81 7.88
N SER A 117 -3.19 -7.74 7.13
CA SER A 117 -3.25 -7.14 5.79
C SER A 117 -2.90 -5.65 5.80
N LEU A 118 -3.41 -4.88 6.78
CA LEU A 118 -3.07 -3.46 6.94
C LEU A 118 -1.57 -3.25 7.21
N LYS A 119 -0.96 -4.11 8.01
CA LYS A 119 0.49 -4.05 8.28
C LYS A 119 1.32 -4.30 7.02
N GLU A 120 0.87 -5.20 6.16
CA GLU A 120 1.53 -5.48 4.87
C GLU A 120 1.38 -4.31 3.90
N ILE A 121 0.19 -3.70 3.82
CA ILE A 121 -0.06 -2.48 3.04
C ILE A 121 0.87 -1.35 3.52
N PHE A 122 1.01 -1.15 4.83
CA PHE A 122 1.90 -0.14 5.39
C PHE A 122 3.35 -0.34 4.93
N ARG A 123 3.87 -1.57 5.06
CA ARG A 123 5.23 -1.91 4.64
C ARG A 123 5.44 -1.70 3.13
N THR A 124 4.45 -2.06 2.32
CA THR A 124 4.51 -1.83 0.87
C THR A 124 4.52 -0.33 0.54
N THR A 125 3.74 0.47 1.29
CA THR A 125 3.70 1.93 1.13
C THR A 125 5.05 2.57 1.47
N GLU A 126 5.72 2.15 2.54
CA GLU A 126 7.07 2.60 2.89
C GLU A 126 8.07 2.30 1.75
N SER A 127 8.04 1.08 1.19
CA SER A 127 8.89 0.72 0.05
C SER A 127 8.63 1.58 -1.19
N VAL A 128 7.37 1.96 -1.44
CA VAL A 128 7.02 2.89 -2.54
C VAL A 128 7.60 4.28 -2.29
N VAL A 129 7.57 4.79 -1.04
CA VAL A 129 8.19 6.08 -0.69
C VAL A 129 9.69 6.07 -0.98
N GLU A 130 10.40 5.03 -0.51
CA GLU A 130 11.83 4.88 -0.75
C GLU A 130 12.16 4.82 -2.25
N MET A 131 11.39 4.06 -3.02
CA MET A 131 11.54 3.96 -4.47
C MET A 131 11.33 5.32 -5.17
N MET A 132 10.35 6.12 -4.73
CA MET A 132 10.11 7.47 -5.26
C MET A 132 11.26 8.42 -4.95
N GLN A 133 11.89 8.32 -3.77
CA GLN A 133 13.08 9.09 -3.44
C GLN A 133 14.27 8.74 -4.36
N MET A 134 14.50 7.44 -4.61
CA MET A 134 15.53 7.01 -5.56
C MET A 134 15.27 7.51 -6.99
N ILE A 135 14.01 7.49 -7.44
CA ILE A 135 13.63 8.02 -8.76
C ILE A 135 13.91 9.54 -8.84
N CYS A 136 13.60 10.31 -7.79
CA CYS A 136 13.90 11.74 -7.74
C CYS A 136 15.41 11.98 -7.85
N GLN A 137 16.24 11.26 -7.11
CA GLN A 137 17.70 11.37 -7.18
C GLN A 137 18.25 11.00 -8.57
N ALA A 138 17.76 9.90 -9.15
CA ALA A 138 18.15 9.49 -10.51
C ALA A 138 17.76 10.53 -11.56
N THR A 139 16.58 11.15 -11.42
CA THR A 139 16.11 12.21 -12.31
C THR A 139 17.00 13.47 -12.21
N GLU A 140 17.43 13.85 -11.01
CA GLU A 140 18.38 14.95 -10.82
C GLU A 140 19.74 14.68 -11.48
N GLN A 141 20.27 13.45 -11.32
CA GLN A 141 21.49 13.04 -11.99
C GLN A 141 21.36 13.05 -13.52
N GLN A 142 20.21 12.58 -14.05
CA GLN A 142 19.91 12.64 -15.48
C GLN A 142 19.89 14.08 -16.00
N LEU A 143 19.28 15.01 -15.27
CA LEU A 143 19.26 16.44 -15.64
C LEU A 143 20.67 17.04 -15.69
N GLN A 144 21.55 16.67 -14.76
CA GLN A 144 22.96 17.09 -14.80
C GLN A 144 23.68 16.50 -16.01
N GLY A 145 23.48 15.20 -16.30
CA GLY A 145 24.05 14.55 -17.48
C GLY A 145 23.60 15.20 -18.80
N ILE A 146 22.30 15.52 -18.92
CA ILE A 146 21.76 16.24 -20.11
C ILE A 146 22.41 17.63 -20.28
N ARG A 147 22.60 18.38 -19.18
CA ARG A 147 23.31 19.68 -19.25
C ARG A 147 24.75 19.52 -19.76
N GLN A 148 25.46 18.49 -19.30
CA GLN A 148 26.83 18.21 -19.75
C GLN A 148 26.87 17.79 -21.22
N VAL A 149 25.93 16.97 -21.69
CA VAL A 149 25.78 16.61 -23.10
C VAL A 149 25.53 17.86 -23.96
N ASN A 150 24.61 18.75 -23.54
CA ASN A 150 24.34 19.99 -24.27
C ASN A 150 25.58 20.89 -24.38
N GLN A 151 26.37 21.01 -23.30
CA GLN A 151 27.62 21.77 -23.32
C GLN A 151 28.69 21.13 -24.26
N SER A 152 28.77 19.81 -24.31
CA SER A 152 29.62 19.09 -25.24
C SER A 152 29.19 19.27 -26.69
N LEU A 153 27.88 19.28 -26.97
CA LEU A 153 27.32 19.55 -28.29
C LEU A 153 27.66 20.98 -28.76
N GLU A 154 27.62 21.96 -27.87
CA GLU A 154 28.03 23.34 -28.19
C GLU A 154 29.48 23.45 -28.56
N THR A 155 30.38 22.76 -27.81
CA THR A 155 31.82 22.66 -28.11
C THR A 155 32.04 21.95 -29.44
N LEU A 156 31.35 20.85 -29.73
CA LEU A 156 31.45 20.16 -31.03
C LEU A 156 31.00 21.03 -32.20
N ASN A 157 29.93 21.80 -32.01
CA ASN A 157 29.48 22.76 -33.05
C ASN A 157 30.57 23.80 -33.35
N GLN A 158 31.19 24.33 -32.30
CA GLN A 158 32.29 25.33 -32.44
C GLN A 158 33.51 24.74 -33.14
N LEU A 159 33.93 23.53 -32.77
CA LEU A 159 35.01 22.81 -33.45
C LEU A 159 34.66 22.48 -34.92
N THR A 160 33.40 22.19 -35.21
CA THR A 160 32.98 21.94 -36.61
C THR A 160 33.10 23.19 -37.46
N ILE A 161 32.73 24.38 -36.94
CA ILE A 161 32.88 25.65 -37.59
C ILE A 161 34.39 25.98 -37.82
N GLU A 162 35.24 25.77 -36.83
CA GLU A 162 36.70 25.96 -36.97
C GLU A 162 37.30 24.99 -37.99
N ASN A 163 36.89 23.73 -38.00
CA ASN A 163 37.37 22.75 -39.00
C ASN A 163 36.95 23.18 -40.44
N ALA A 164 35.74 23.68 -40.64
CA ALA A 164 35.30 24.22 -41.92
C ALA A 164 36.19 25.39 -42.35
N ARG A 165 36.54 26.30 -41.43
CA ARG A 165 37.47 27.41 -41.70
C ARG A 165 38.89 26.94 -42.04
N TYR A 166 39.42 25.95 -41.31
CA TYR A 166 40.74 25.35 -41.64
C TYR A 166 40.72 24.69 -43.01
N ALA A 167 39.65 24.01 -43.39
CA ALA A 167 39.50 23.39 -44.70
C ALA A 167 39.55 24.46 -45.82
N ASP A 168 38.89 25.62 -45.64
CA ASP A 168 38.92 26.76 -46.60
C ASP A 168 40.33 27.36 -46.71
N VAL A 169 41.02 27.55 -45.57
CA VAL A 169 42.42 28.06 -45.59
C VAL A 169 43.37 27.05 -46.26
N ASN A 170 43.21 25.74 -45.98
CA ASN A 170 44.01 24.72 -46.63
C ASN A 170 43.77 24.64 -48.16
N ALA A 171 42.52 24.79 -48.61
CA ALA A 171 42.19 24.82 -50.02
C ALA A 171 42.84 26.03 -50.72
N LYS A 172 42.79 27.23 -50.10
CA LYS A 172 43.46 28.43 -50.61
C LYS A 172 45.00 28.26 -50.67
N SER A 173 45.61 27.71 -49.60
CA SER A 173 47.04 27.45 -49.55
C SER A 173 47.49 26.46 -50.63
N SER A 174 46.69 25.38 -50.82
CA SER A 174 46.96 24.39 -51.88
C SER A 174 46.88 25.00 -53.28
N SER A 175 45.89 25.89 -53.53
CA SER A 175 45.82 26.62 -54.81
C SER A 175 47.02 27.54 -55.02
N GLN A 176 47.46 28.24 -53.97
CA GLN A 176 48.66 29.08 -54.07
C GLN A 176 49.95 28.29 -54.34
N LEU A 177 50.08 27.13 -53.65
CA LEU A 177 51.22 26.20 -53.89
C LEU A 177 51.23 25.65 -55.32
N SER A 178 50.06 25.31 -55.88
CA SER A 178 49.92 24.91 -57.28
C SER A 178 50.36 25.99 -58.24
N GLN A 179 49.91 27.24 -58.00
CA GLN A 179 50.35 28.37 -58.80
C GLN A 179 51.82 28.64 -58.74
N GLN A 180 52.42 28.56 -57.52
CA GLN A 180 53.90 28.70 -57.37
C GLN A 180 54.71 27.60 -58.08
N ALA A 181 54.15 26.36 -58.07
CA ALA A 181 54.76 25.26 -58.79
C ALA A 181 54.73 25.46 -60.30
N ASP A 182 53.64 25.98 -60.84
CA ASP A 182 53.45 26.35 -62.24
C ASP A 182 54.41 27.47 -62.65
N ASP A 183 54.54 28.52 -61.82
CA ASP A 183 55.42 29.66 -62.02
C ASP A 183 56.91 29.19 -62.01
N LEU A 184 57.32 28.28 -61.12
CA LEU A 184 58.62 27.68 -61.06
C LEU A 184 58.96 26.80 -62.32
N LEU A 185 57.96 26.03 -62.79
CA LEU A 185 58.05 25.26 -64.00
C LEU A 185 58.33 26.16 -65.24
N GLU A 186 57.62 27.27 -65.32
CA GLU A 186 57.74 28.27 -66.38
C GLU A 186 59.15 28.91 -66.33
N ALA A 187 59.62 29.34 -65.13
CA ALA A 187 60.92 29.92 -64.94
C ALA A 187 62.08 28.92 -65.33
N THR A 188 61.89 27.64 -64.94
CA THR A 188 62.91 26.60 -65.35
C THR A 188 62.89 26.33 -66.83
N ARG A 189 61.77 26.42 -67.55
CA ARG A 189 61.69 26.34 -69.01
C ARG A 189 62.39 27.51 -69.67
N GLN A 190 62.17 28.73 -69.18
CA GLN A 190 62.84 29.93 -69.70
C GLN A 190 64.38 29.87 -69.52
N LEU A 191 64.83 29.41 -68.34
CA LEU A 191 66.25 29.21 -68.09
C LEU A 191 66.86 28.15 -69.03
N ARG A 192 66.18 27.04 -69.29
CA ARG A 192 66.61 25.99 -70.22
C ARG A 192 66.66 26.45 -71.67
N MET A 193 65.79 27.32 -72.14
CA MET A 193 65.83 27.93 -73.45
C MET A 193 67.06 28.90 -73.56
N TRP A 194 67.31 29.70 -72.54
CA TRP A 194 68.45 30.63 -72.51
C TRP A 194 69.79 29.89 -72.51
N GLU A 195 69.95 28.76 -71.78
CA GLU A 195 71.14 27.90 -71.85
C GLU A 195 71.32 27.22 -73.22
N GLY A 196 70.21 26.87 -73.89
CA GLY A 196 70.27 26.33 -75.27
C GLY A 196 70.74 27.35 -76.29
N ASP A 197 70.27 28.60 -76.23
CA ASP A 197 70.72 29.69 -77.11
C ASP A 197 72.16 30.14 -76.85
N SER A 198 72.64 30.07 -75.58
CA SER A 198 73.98 30.43 -75.21
C SER A 198 75.04 29.40 -75.73
N LYS A 199 74.65 28.16 -76.07
CA LYS A 199 75.50 27.10 -76.64
C LYS A 199 75.54 27.15 -78.16
N LEU A 200 74.58 27.77 -78.84
CA LEU A 200 74.58 27.95 -80.29
C LEU A 200 75.32 29.21 -80.78
N GLY A 201 75.67 30.15 -79.88
CA GLY A 201 76.39 31.35 -80.18
C GLY A 201 77.97 31.27 -80.08
N LYS A 202 78.49 30.05 -79.94
CA LYS A 202 79.98 29.78 -79.96
C LYS A 202 80.36 28.75 -81.05
N VAL A 203 80.22 29.17 -82.32
CA VAL A 203 80.92 28.56 -83.45
C VAL A 203 81.50 29.65 -84.29
#